data_a3097d151537f8bc7537457e4d874353
#
_entry.id   a3097d151537f8bc7537457e4d874353
#
_cell.length_a   1.000
_cell.length_b   1.000
_cell.length_c   1.000
_cell.angle_alpha   90.00
_cell.angle_beta   90.00
_cell.angle_gamma   90.00
#
_symmetry.space_group_name_H-M   'P 1'
#
loop_
_entity.id
_entity.type
_entity.pdbx_description
1 polymer ?
#
loop_
_entity_poly.entity_id
_entity_poly.type
_entity_poly.pdbx_seq_one_letter_code
_entity_poly.pdbx_strand_id
1 'polypeptide(L)'
;MTNISADTGVLFQIINTLAIFGELTAIMIVFTKDSQEMEYKLVKYNEKLEHMASIDPLTGLYNRWSMRSYLEKIVGKYASGEIGYVSVAIGDIDFFKKTNDTYGHDAGDMVLKELAKVFLEVMGKEGKVCRWGGEEFLFVFQNKNGDQANEVLHDILKRIRGMGIPYQSDWIHVTMTFGLEEYSGEK
;
A
#
# COMPACT_ATOMS: atom_id res chain seq x y z
N MET A 1 30.47 -44.07 55.92
CA MET A 1 29.07 -43.51 55.90
C MET A 1 29.02 -42.44 54.87
N THR A 2 28.54 -42.77 53.68
CA THR A 2 28.51 -41.92 52.49
C THR A 2 27.42 -40.86 52.65
N ASN A 3 27.71 -39.66 52.17
CA ASN A 3 27.03 -38.40 52.33
C ASN A 3 25.63 -38.32 51.64
N ILE A 4 24.67 -39.16 52.04
CA ILE A 4 23.32 -39.27 51.44
C ILE A 4 22.56 -37.95 51.59
N SER A 5 22.83 -37.13 52.60
CA SER A 5 22.13 -35.85 52.82
C SER A 5 22.57 -34.72 51.83
N ALA A 6 23.79 -34.76 51.34
CA ALA A 6 24.25 -33.76 50.34
C ALA A 6 23.69 -34.04 48.97
N ASP A 7 23.62 -35.30 48.55
CA ASP A 7 23.05 -35.72 47.25
C ASP A 7 21.55 -35.45 47.16
N THR A 8 20.79 -35.62 48.22
CA THR A 8 19.35 -35.29 48.23
C THR A 8 19.08 -33.78 48.12
N GLY A 9 19.96 -32.93 48.72
CA GLY A 9 19.85 -31.49 48.61
C GLY A 9 20.09 -30.97 47.18
N VAL A 10 21.11 -31.53 46.52
CA VAL A 10 21.43 -31.18 45.12
C VAL A 10 20.31 -31.63 44.19
N LEU A 11 19.76 -32.85 44.36
CA LEU A 11 18.64 -33.35 43.56
C LEU A 11 17.40 -32.47 43.71
N PHE A 12 17.10 -32.04 44.93
CA PHE A 12 15.97 -31.13 45.17
C PHE A 12 16.11 -29.78 44.49
N GLN A 13 17.34 -29.21 44.49
CA GLN A 13 17.62 -27.96 43.78
C GLN A 13 17.49 -28.11 42.28
N ILE A 14 17.95 -29.21 41.70
CA ILE A 14 17.81 -29.46 40.25
C ILE A 14 16.31 -29.58 39.87
N ILE A 15 15.51 -30.33 40.64
CA ILE A 15 14.10 -30.46 40.36
C ILE A 15 13.37 -29.11 40.44
N ASN A 16 13.67 -28.30 41.49
CA ASN A 16 13.09 -26.94 41.58
C ASN A 16 13.48 -26.03 40.41
N THR A 17 14.74 -26.08 40.03
CA THR A 17 15.22 -25.28 38.85
C THR A 17 14.50 -25.70 37.57
N LEU A 18 14.34 -26.99 37.33
CA LEU A 18 13.62 -27.53 36.18
C LEU A 18 12.15 -27.15 36.19
N ALA A 19 11.51 -27.17 37.37
CA ALA A 19 10.11 -26.77 37.55
C ALA A 19 9.92 -25.27 37.20
N ILE A 20 10.77 -24.40 37.73
CA ILE A 20 10.75 -22.97 37.44
C ILE A 20 10.98 -22.71 35.93
N PHE A 21 11.93 -23.45 35.30
CA PHE A 21 12.17 -23.33 33.89
C PHE A 21 10.96 -23.77 33.03
N GLY A 22 10.28 -24.84 33.46
CA GLY A 22 9.05 -25.30 32.85
C GLY A 22 7.90 -24.28 32.96
N GLU A 23 7.73 -23.66 34.12
CA GLU A 23 6.74 -22.59 34.32
C GLU A 23 7.04 -21.36 33.46
N LEU A 24 8.29 -20.89 33.40
CA LEU A 24 8.71 -19.76 32.60
C LEU A 24 8.50 -20.01 31.10
N THR A 25 8.81 -21.23 30.64
CA THR A 25 8.57 -21.59 29.23
C THR A 25 7.08 -21.65 28.91
N ALA A 26 6.24 -22.17 29.81
CA ALA A 26 4.78 -22.18 29.63
C ALA A 26 4.22 -20.75 29.57
N ILE A 27 4.65 -19.87 30.47
CA ILE A 27 4.25 -18.45 30.47
C ILE A 27 4.70 -17.77 29.16
N MET A 28 5.92 -18.04 28.71
CA MET A 28 6.44 -17.47 27.45
C MET A 28 5.63 -17.93 26.23
N ILE A 29 5.21 -19.20 26.20
CA ILE A 29 4.37 -19.75 25.12
C ILE A 29 3.00 -19.08 25.10
N VAL A 30 2.37 -18.90 26.28
CA VAL A 30 1.08 -18.22 26.38
C VAL A 30 1.21 -16.77 25.95
N PHE A 31 2.23 -16.05 26.43
CA PHE A 31 2.47 -14.65 26.09
C PHE A 31 2.72 -14.44 24.60
N THR A 32 3.51 -15.33 23.95
CA THR A 32 3.75 -15.24 22.51
C THR A 32 2.49 -15.49 21.69
N LYS A 33 1.63 -16.43 22.10
CA LYS A 33 0.33 -16.66 21.44
C LYS A 33 -0.61 -15.47 21.58
N ASP A 34 -0.74 -14.90 22.76
CA ASP A 34 -1.58 -13.71 22.99
C ASP A 34 -1.08 -12.50 22.20
N SER A 35 0.25 -12.29 22.14
CA SER A 35 0.85 -11.23 21.32
C SER A 35 0.53 -11.42 19.83
N GLN A 36 0.68 -12.62 19.28
CA GLN A 36 0.37 -12.92 17.88
C GLN A 36 -1.12 -12.73 17.57
N GLU A 37 -2.01 -13.13 18.48
CA GLU A 37 -3.45 -12.92 18.30
C GLU A 37 -3.82 -11.45 18.35
N MET A 38 -3.18 -10.66 19.21
CA MET A 38 -3.38 -9.22 19.31
C MET A 38 -2.89 -8.51 18.02
N GLU A 39 -1.72 -8.89 17.54
CA GLU A 39 -1.15 -8.36 16.27
C GLU A 39 -2.07 -8.67 15.09
N TYR A 40 -2.56 -9.90 14.98
CA TYR A 40 -3.53 -10.29 13.96
C TYR A 40 -4.82 -9.45 14.03
N LYS A 41 -5.35 -9.24 15.24
CA LYS A 41 -6.54 -8.39 15.44
C LYS A 41 -6.28 -6.95 15.04
N LEU A 42 -5.13 -6.38 15.39
CA LEU A 42 -4.75 -5.01 15.02
C LEU A 42 -4.67 -4.85 13.50
N VAL A 43 -4.03 -5.77 12.79
CA VAL A 43 -3.96 -5.77 11.32
C VAL A 43 -5.38 -5.80 10.73
N LYS A 44 -6.22 -6.69 11.22
CA LYS A 44 -7.60 -6.83 10.74
C LYS A 44 -8.48 -5.61 11.04
N TYR A 45 -8.27 -4.93 12.17
CA TYR A 45 -8.97 -3.68 12.47
C TYR A 45 -8.47 -2.54 11.61
N ASN A 46 -7.17 -2.45 11.32
CA ASN A 46 -6.61 -1.46 10.41
C ASN A 46 -7.14 -1.66 8.98
N GLU A 47 -7.14 -2.89 8.47
CA GLU A 47 -7.78 -3.20 7.18
C GLU A 47 -9.24 -2.75 7.14
N LYS A 48 -10.00 -3.00 8.23
CA LYS A 48 -11.40 -2.56 8.32
C LYS A 48 -11.56 -1.05 8.35
N LEU A 49 -10.65 -0.33 8.99
CA LEU A 49 -10.64 1.14 8.98
C LEU A 49 -10.27 1.69 7.60
N GLU A 50 -9.31 1.09 6.91
CA GLU A 50 -8.97 1.44 5.53
C GLU A 50 -10.15 1.18 4.57
N HIS A 51 -10.91 0.11 4.79
CA HIS A 51 -12.16 -0.15 4.07
C HIS A 51 -13.23 0.93 4.28
N MET A 52 -13.28 1.54 5.47
CA MET A 52 -14.24 2.60 5.78
C MET A 52 -13.80 3.97 5.25
N ALA A 53 -12.51 4.19 5.05
CA ALA A 53 -11.97 5.34 4.36
C ALA A 53 -12.09 5.14 2.85
N SER A 54 -12.57 6.12 2.11
CA SER A 54 -12.64 6.06 0.65
C SER A 54 -11.40 6.65 -0.02
N ILE A 55 -10.58 7.36 0.74
CA ILE A 55 -9.51 8.24 0.27
C ILE A 55 -8.20 7.87 0.98
N ASP A 56 -7.11 7.85 0.24
CA ASP A 56 -5.76 7.76 0.79
C ASP A 56 -5.41 9.06 1.54
N PRO A 57 -5.05 8.98 2.83
CA PRO A 57 -4.87 10.16 3.67
C PRO A 57 -3.63 11.01 3.29
N LEU A 58 -2.66 10.43 2.60
CA LEU A 58 -1.46 11.14 2.18
C LEU A 58 -1.70 11.96 0.92
N THR A 59 -2.34 11.37 -0.07
CA THR A 59 -2.47 11.92 -1.42
C THR A 59 -3.82 12.57 -1.72
N GLY A 60 -4.85 12.24 -0.95
CA GLY A 60 -6.22 12.68 -1.22
C GLY A 60 -6.89 11.99 -2.43
N LEU A 61 -6.21 11.02 -3.05
CA LEU A 61 -6.77 10.19 -4.12
C LEU A 61 -7.67 9.09 -3.55
N TYR A 62 -8.42 8.42 -4.40
CA TYR A 62 -9.06 7.18 -3.97
C TYR A 62 -8.01 6.21 -3.45
N ASN A 63 -8.36 5.43 -2.44
CA ASN A 63 -7.54 4.30 -2.02
C ASN A 63 -7.85 3.06 -2.89
N ARG A 64 -7.01 2.04 -2.77
CA ARG A 64 -7.13 0.77 -3.51
C ARG A 64 -8.52 0.13 -3.35
N TRP A 65 -9.11 0.20 -2.17
CA TRP A 65 -10.41 -0.39 -1.88
C TRP A 65 -11.55 0.30 -2.65
N SER A 66 -11.60 1.62 -2.60
CA SER A 66 -12.60 2.41 -3.32
C SER A 66 -12.48 2.24 -4.84
N MET A 67 -11.25 2.15 -5.34
CA MET A 67 -11.02 1.90 -6.75
C MET A 67 -11.52 0.51 -7.18
N ARG A 68 -11.35 -0.51 -6.35
CA ARG A 68 -11.86 -1.85 -6.62
C ARG A 68 -13.40 -1.84 -6.76
N SER A 69 -14.10 -1.20 -5.82
CA SER A 69 -15.55 -1.05 -5.89
C SER A 69 -16.01 -0.22 -7.10
N TYR A 70 -15.21 0.76 -7.50
CA TYR A 70 -15.45 1.53 -8.71
C TYR A 70 -15.29 0.68 -9.98
N LEU A 71 -14.21 -0.11 -10.07
CA LEU A 71 -13.97 -1.02 -11.19
C LEU A 71 -15.10 -2.03 -11.37
N GLU A 72 -15.61 -2.63 -10.29
CA GLU A 72 -16.74 -3.57 -10.35
C GLU A 72 -17.99 -2.90 -10.98
N LYS A 73 -18.27 -1.65 -10.62
CA LYS A 73 -19.37 -0.87 -11.21
C LYS A 73 -19.14 -0.57 -12.69
N ILE A 74 -17.93 -0.18 -13.07
CA ILE A 74 -17.57 0.16 -14.45
C ILE A 74 -17.65 -1.07 -15.36
N VAL A 75 -17.12 -2.21 -14.91
CA VAL A 75 -17.24 -3.48 -15.64
C VAL A 75 -18.71 -3.88 -15.83
N GLY A 76 -19.55 -3.70 -14.80
CA GLY A 76 -21.00 -3.91 -14.91
C GLY A 76 -21.66 -3.02 -15.96
N LYS A 77 -21.29 -1.73 -16.01
CA LYS A 77 -21.79 -0.77 -17.01
C LYS A 77 -21.33 -1.12 -18.44
N TYR A 78 -20.09 -1.55 -18.59
CA TYR A 78 -19.57 -2.04 -19.87
C TYR A 78 -20.35 -3.28 -20.33
N ALA A 79 -20.54 -4.27 -19.47
CA ALA A 79 -21.27 -5.49 -19.77
C ALA A 79 -22.76 -5.25 -20.12
N SER A 80 -23.39 -4.22 -19.56
CA SER A 80 -24.75 -3.81 -19.88
C SER A 80 -24.87 -2.94 -21.14
N GLY A 81 -23.75 -2.53 -21.74
CA GLY A 81 -23.72 -1.62 -22.89
C GLY A 81 -23.99 -0.15 -22.55
N GLU A 82 -24.02 0.22 -21.27
CA GLU A 82 -24.18 1.62 -20.82
C GLU A 82 -22.98 2.48 -21.20
N ILE A 83 -21.78 1.87 -21.26
CA ILE A 83 -20.53 2.50 -21.70
C ILE A 83 -19.85 1.66 -22.79
N GLY A 84 -19.23 2.33 -23.75
CA GLY A 84 -18.63 1.67 -24.92
C GLY A 84 -17.19 1.22 -24.72
N TYR A 85 -16.42 1.93 -23.87
CA TYR A 85 -15.01 1.68 -23.66
C TYR A 85 -14.63 1.81 -22.20
N VAL A 86 -13.68 1.00 -21.77
CA VAL A 86 -13.01 1.11 -20.48
C VAL A 86 -11.52 0.89 -20.71
N SER A 87 -10.69 1.84 -20.32
CA SER A 87 -9.25 1.67 -20.31
C SER A 87 -8.71 1.81 -18.89
N VAL A 88 -7.68 1.04 -18.58
CA VAL A 88 -7.05 1.00 -17.26
C VAL A 88 -5.54 1.16 -17.44
N ALA A 89 -4.93 2.04 -16.64
CA ALA A 89 -3.49 2.17 -16.64
C ALA A 89 -2.94 2.07 -15.21
N ILE A 90 -1.80 1.41 -15.08
CA ILE A 90 -1.00 1.43 -13.87
C ILE A 90 0.24 2.29 -14.10
N GLY A 91 0.52 3.20 -13.20
CA GLY A 91 1.70 4.07 -13.22
C GLY A 91 2.56 3.85 -12.01
N ASP A 92 3.87 3.84 -12.20
CA ASP A 92 4.88 3.69 -11.16
C ASP A 92 5.88 4.84 -11.24
N ILE A 93 6.33 5.35 -10.07
CA ILE A 93 7.33 6.42 -10.02
C ILE A 93 8.72 5.83 -10.21
N ASP A 94 9.38 6.22 -11.30
CA ASP A 94 10.71 5.73 -11.61
C ASP A 94 11.72 6.08 -10.52
N PHE A 95 12.43 5.07 -10.02
CA PHE A 95 13.47 5.20 -9.01
C PHE A 95 13.02 5.85 -7.68
N PHE A 96 11.75 5.70 -7.29
CA PHE A 96 11.20 6.33 -6.08
C PHE A 96 11.99 5.95 -4.81
N LYS A 97 12.43 4.69 -4.70
CA LYS A 97 13.30 4.27 -3.59
C LYS A 97 14.58 5.13 -3.52
N LYS A 98 15.20 5.45 -4.66
CA LYS A 98 16.40 6.31 -4.69
C LYS A 98 16.09 7.72 -4.19
N THR A 99 14.91 8.25 -4.50
CA THR A 99 14.44 9.53 -3.96
C THR A 99 14.36 9.48 -2.44
N ASN A 100 13.72 8.45 -1.88
CA ASN A 100 13.64 8.24 -0.43
C ASN A 100 15.02 8.05 0.22
N ASP A 101 15.90 7.27 -0.39
CA ASP A 101 17.26 7.00 0.13
C ASP A 101 18.13 8.28 0.09
N THR A 102 17.89 9.21 -0.84
CA THR A 102 18.67 10.45 -1.01
C THR A 102 18.16 11.59 -0.14
N TYR A 103 16.83 11.79 -0.10
CA TYR A 103 16.18 12.97 0.50
C TYR A 103 15.36 12.65 1.75
N GLY A 104 15.19 11.37 2.09
CA GLY A 104 14.37 10.91 3.20
C GLY A 104 12.90 10.67 2.82
N HIS A 105 12.18 9.96 3.70
CA HIS A 105 10.77 9.60 3.47
C HIS A 105 9.84 10.81 3.39
N ASP A 106 10.10 11.88 4.13
CA ASP A 106 9.31 13.11 4.07
C ASP A 106 9.34 13.75 2.67
N ALA A 107 10.49 13.65 1.98
CA ALA A 107 10.63 14.09 0.60
C ALA A 107 9.82 13.21 -0.37
N GLY A 108 9.85 11.90 -0.16
CA GLY A 108 9.01 10.97 -0.90
C GLY A 108 7.51 11.24 -0.72
N ASP A 109 7.09 11.51 0.51
CA ASP A 109 5.70 11.90 0.81
C ASP A 109 5.30 13.19 0.10
N MET A 110 6.20 14.17 0.02
CA MET A 110 5.97 15.40 -0.73
C MET A 110 5.84 15.11 -2.24
N VAL A 111 6.71 14.28 -2.80
CA VAL A 111 6.61 13.85 -4.20
C VAL A 111 5.26 13.22 -4.49
N LEU A 112 4.81 12.29 -3.66
CA LEU A 112 3.50 11.63 -3.80
C LEU A 112 2.34 12.64 -3.77
N LYS A 113 2.40 13.63 -2.88
CA LYS A 113 1.38 14.70 -2.79
C LYS A 113 1.35 15.59 -4.02
N GLU A 114 2.51 16.01 -4.52
CA GLU A 114 2.58 16.88 -5.70
C GLU A 114 2.13 16.15 -6.97
N LEU A 115 2.51 14.89 -7.15
CA LEU A 115 2.01 14.07 -8.25
C LEU A 115 0.49 13.88 -8.17
N ALA A 116 -0.04 13.63 -6.98
CA ALA A 116 -1.48 13.48 -6.78
C ALA A 116 -2.28 14.73 -7.19
N LYS A 117 -1.74 15.94 -6.98
CA LYS A 117 -2.36 17.17 -7.47
C LYS A 117 -2.45 17.19 -9.00
N VAL A 118 -1.35 16.84 -9.68
CA VAL A 118 -1.34 16.73 -11.15
C VAL A 118 -2.37 15.72 -11.62
N PHE A 119 -2.45 14.56 -10.97
CA PHE A 119 -3.42 13.54 -11.34
C PHE A 119 -4.87 14.02 -11.17
N LEU A 120 -5.17 14.68 -10.04
CA LEU A 120 -6.52 15.22 -9.80
C LEU A 120 -6.91 16.29 -10.83
N GLU A 121 -5.99 17.16 -11.19
CA GLU A 121 -6.22 18.20 -12.18
C GLU A 121 -6.50 17.62 -13.58
N VAL A 122 -5.71 16.64 -14.01
CA VAL A 122 -5.85 16.05 -15.34
C VAL A 122 -7.03 15.07 -15.37
N MET A 123 -7.13 14.19 -14.37
CA MET A 123 -8.13 13.13 -14.34
C MET A 123 -9.55 13.60 -13.99
N GLY A 124 -9.74 14.81 -13.49
CA GLY A 124 -11.00 15.29 -12.91
C GLY A 124 -12.29 14.93 -13.67
N LYS A 125 -12.30 15.08 -15.02
CA LYS A 125 -13.41 14.69 -15.88
C LYS A 125 -13.12 13.47 -16.75
N GLU A 126 -11.88 13.05 -16.82
CA GLU A 126 -11.39 12.02 -17.73
C GLU A 126 -11.54 10.61 -17.17
N GLY A 127 -11.63 10.48 -15.85
CA GLY A 127 -11.74 9.20 -15.19
C GLY A 127 -11.52 9.28 -13.68
N LYS A 128 -11.02 8.19 -13.10
CA LYS A 128 -10.68 8.09 -11.68
C LYS A 128 -9.24 7.62 -11.51
N VAL A 129 -8.59 8.12 -10.47
CA VAL A 129 -7.24 7.72 -10.08
C VAL A 129 -7.21 7.36 -8.61
N CYS A 130 -6.43 6.34 -8.28
CA CYS A 130 -6.18 5.96 -6.89
C CYS A 130 -4.70 5.71 -6.63
N ARG A 131 -4.31 5.80 -5.38
CA ARG A 131 -3.06 5.24 -4.91
C ARG A 131 -3.24 3.74 -4.69
N TRP A 132 -2.60 2.93 -5.54
CA TRP A 132 -2.76 1.48 -5.55
C TRP A 132 -1.79 0.79 -4.59
N GLY A 133 -0.59 1.32 -4.46
CA GLY A 133 0.49 0.86 -3.60
C GLY A 133 1.33 2.02 -3.07
N GLY A 134 2.53 1.74 -2.60
CA GLY A 134 3.45 2.75 -2.07
C GLY A 134 3.71 3.89 -3.04
N GLU A 135 4.17 3.55 -4.24
CA GLU A 135 4.54 4.45 -5.34
C GLU A 135 3.75 4.18 -6.63
N GLU A 136 2.77 3.26 -6.55
CA GLU A 136 1.94 2.83 -7.67
C GLU A 136 0.59 3.53 -7.66
N PHE A 137 0.12 3.93 -8.85
CA PHE A 137 -1.16 4.59 -9.08
C PHE A 137 -1.95 3.87 -10.17
N LEU A 138 -3.26 3.68 -9.92
CA LEU A 138 -4.16 3.08 -10.90
C LEU A 138 -5.13 4.13 -11.43
N PHE A 139 -5.21 4.21 -12.75
CA PHE A 139 -6.04 5.12 -13.52
C PHE A 139 -7.12 4.33 -14.24
N VAL A 140 -8.36 4.77 -14.16
CA VAL A 140 -9.51 4.13 -14.83
C VAL A 140 -10.22 5.17 -15.66
N PHE A 141 -10.31 4.93 -16.96
CA PHE A 141 -10.94 5.79 -17.96
C PHE A 141 -12.27 5.18 -18.39
N GLN A 142 -13.35 5.93 -18.20
CA GLN A 142 -14.70 5.54 -18.62
C GLN A 142 -15.01 6.18 -19.97
N ASN A 143 -15.55 5.41 -20.92
CA ASN A 143 -15.85 5.83 -22.29
C ASN A 143 -14.65 6.37 -23.08
N LYS A 144 -13.44 5.88 -22.76
CA LYS A 144 -12.23 6.15 -23.52
C LYS A 144 -11.60 4.84 -23.94
N ASN A 145 -11.30 4.73 -25.23
CA ASN A 145 -10.47 3.65 -25.77
C ASN A 145 -9.00 3.84 -25.41
N GLY A 146 -8.15 2.88 -25.77
CA GLY A 146 -6.72 2.92 -25.45
C GLY A 146 -6.01 4.17 -25.96
N ASP A 147 -6.30 4.62 -27.20
CA ASP A 147 -5.67 5.81 -27.78
C ASP A 147 -6.05 7.08 -27.01
N GLN A 148 -7.33 7.26 -26.71
CA GLN A 148 -7.82 8.41 -25.96
C GLN A 148 -7.29 8.43 -24.51
N ALA A 149 -7.19 7.28 -23.88
CA ALA A 149 -6.58 7.15 -22.55
C ALA A 149 -5.08 7.48 -22.58
N ASN A 150 -4.40 7.03 -23.64
CA ASN A 150 -2.97 7.30 -23.85
C ASN A 150 -2.67 8.79 -24.01
N GLU A 151 -3.55 9.55 -24.70
CA GLU A 151 -3.43 11.02 -24.81
C GLU A 151 -3.46 11.69 -23.43
N VAL A 152 -4.37 11.26 -22.55
CA VAL A 152 -4.47 11.78 -21.16
C VAL A 152 -3.19 11.45 -20.37
N LEU A 153 -2.69 10.21 -20.48
CA LEU A 153 -1.45 9.81 -19.82
C LEU A 153 -0.24 10.59 -20.33
N HIS A 154 -0.20 10.92 -21.62
CA HIS A 154 0.85 11.78 -22.18
C HIS A 154 0.81 13.21 -21.60
N ASP A 155 -0.38 13.79 -21.36
CA ASP A 155 -0.48 15.10 -20.70
C ASP A 155 0.03 15.01 -19.25
N ILE A 156 -0.30 13.96 -18.53
CA ILE A 156 0.24 13.69 -17.17
C ILE A 156 1.78 13.63 -17.22
N LEU A 157 2.35 12.80 -18.11
CA LEU A 157 3.80 12.66 -18.24
C LEU A 157 4.50 13.99 -18.60
N LYS A 158 3.89 14.76 -19.49
CA LYS A 158 4.41 16.08 -19.88
C LYS A 158 4.46 17.03 -18.69
N ARG A 159 3.43 17.08 -17.88
CA ARG A 159 3.37 17.92 -16.66
C ARG A 159 4.40 17.47 -15.64
N ILE A 160 4.49 16.17 -15.36
CA ILE A 160 5.46 15.61 -14.40
C ILE A 160 6.90 15.94 -14.83
N ARG A 161 7.24 15.74 -16.11
CA ARG A 161 8.58 16.07 -16.62
C ARG A 161 8.91 17.56 -16.56
N GLY A 162 7.90 18.42 -16.66
CA GLY A 162 8.06 19.86 -16.59
C GLY A 162 8.07 20.44 -15.16
N MET A 163 7.73 19.63 -14.15
CA MET A 163 7.66 20.10 -12.78
C MET A 163 8.94 19.81 -12.00
N GLY A 164 9.36 20.77 -11.18
CA GLY A 164 10.31 20.54 -10.11
C GLY A 164 9.56 20.62 -8.77
N ILE A 165 9.83 19.72 -7.86
CA ILE A 165 9.23 19.69 -6.52
C ILE A 165 10.24 20.31 -5.55
N PRO A 166 9.94 21.48 -4.96
CA PRO A 166 10.88 22.14 -4.06
C PRO A 166 10.97 21.36 -2.75
N TYR A 167 12.18 21.03 -2.33
CA TYR A 167 12.45 20.38 -1.07
C TYR A 167 13.74 20.91 -0.43
N GLN A 168 13.62 21.58 0.71
CA GLN A 168 14.71 22.29 1.39
C GLN A 168 15.41 23.28 0.45
N SER A 169 16.70 23.06 0.12
CA SER A 169 17.49 23.87 -0.81
C SER A 169 17.52 23.33 -2.23
N ASP A 170 16.88 22.19 -2.49
CA ASP A 170 16.95 21.43 -3.74
C ASP A 170 15.61 21.38 -4.48
N TRP A 171 15.66 20.91 -5.72
CA TRP A 171 14.51 20.60 -6.55
C TRP A 171 14.53 19.11 -6.90
N ILE A 172 13.49 18.38 -6.52
CA ILE A 172 13.34 16.96 -6.84
C ILE A 172 12.62 16.85 -8.18
N HIS A 173 13.20 16.12 -9.11
CA HIS A 173 12.61 15.76 -10.40
C HIS A 173 12.38 14.26 -10.43
N VAL A 174 11.19 13.86 -10.82
CA VAL A 174 10.79 12.46 -10.97
C VAL A 174 10.22 12.22 -12.35
N THR A 175 10.21 10.98 -12.77
CA THR A 175 9.52 10.50 -13.96
C THR A 175 8.61 9.34 -13.57
N MET A 176 7.71 8.97 -14.47
CA MET A 176 6.82 7.82 -14.27
C MET A 176 6.78 6.97 -15.53
N THR A 177 6.58 5.68 -15.31
CA THR A 177 6.27 4.70 -16.35
C THR A 177 4.84 4.23 -16.22
N PHE A 178 4.11 4.14 -17.35
CA PHE A 178 2.74 3.66 -17.40
C PHE A 178 2.61 2.40 -18.24
N GLY A 179 1.83 1.43 -17.74
CA GLY A 179 1.26 0.34 -18.52
C GLY A 179 -0.23 0.62 -18.74
N LEU A 180 -0.70 0.61 -19.97
CA LEU A 180 -2.10 0.89 -20.36
C LEU A 180 -2.69 -0.32 -21.06
N GLU A 181 -3.93 -0.67 -20.73
CA GLU A 181 -4.71 -1.72 -21.38
C GLU A 181 -6.16 -1.27 -21.57
N GLU A 182 -6.75 -1.59 -22.72
CA GLU A 182 -8.17 -1.42 -22.99
C GLU A 182 -8.90 -2.72 -22.61
N TYR A 183 -9.95 -2.61 -21.81
CA TYR A 183 -10.74 -3.75 -21.37
C TYR A 183 -11.62 -4.28 -22.51
N SER A 184 -11.36 -5.51 -22.95
CA SER A 184 -12.08 -6.17 -24.05
C SER A 184 -13.33 -6.96 -23.63
N GLY A 185 -13.57 -7.08 -22.32
CA GLY A 185 -14.67 -7.92 -21.80
C GLY A 185 -14.33 -9.41 -21.71
N GLU A 186 -13.14 -9.83 -22.13
CA GLU A 186 -12.65 -11.20 -21.98
C GLU A 186 -12.10 -11.42 -20.56
N LYS A 187 -12.36 -12.64 -20.02
CA LYS A 187 -11.94 -13.02 -18.66
C LYS A 187 -10.51 -13.53 -18.65
#